data_f5d218e3f6d715356d1a02100344dc75
#
_entry.id   f5d218e3f6d715356d1a02100344dc75
#
_cell.length_a   1.000
_cell.length_b   1.000
_cell.length_c   1.000
_cell.angle_alpha   90.00
_cell.angle_beta   90.00
_cell.angle_gamma   90.00
#
_symmetry.space_group_name_H-M   'P 1'
#
loop_
_entity.id
_entity.type
_entity.pdbx_description
1 polymer ?
#
loop_
_entity_poly.entity_id
_entity_poly.type
_entity_poly.pdbx_seq_one_letter_code
_entity_poly.pdbx_strand_id
1 'polypeptide(L)'
;MPNWLLPENIADVLPSEARKIEELRRVILDNFHLYGYELVMPPMLEYLDSLLAGAGHDMDLRTFKLVDQLSGRTLGLRADMTTQVARIDAHLLNRASVTRLCYSGSVLHLSLIHI
;
A
#
# COMPACT_ATOMS: atom_id res chain seq x y z
N MET A 1 16.53 -26.51 -6.67
CA MET A 1 16.46 -25.19 -6.00
C MET A 1 15.94 -25.36 -4.59
N PRO A 2 16.52 -24.70 -3.58
CA PRO A 2 15.96 -24.72 -2.25
C PRO A 2 14.56 -24.12 -2.22
N ASN A 3 13.67 -24.68 -1.41
CA ASN A 3 12.29 -24.23 -1.30
C ASN A 3 12.12 -22.90 -0.57
N TRP A 4 13.21 -22.39 0.01
CA TRP A 4 13.19 -21.17 0.81
C TRP A 4 13.68 -19.92 0.05
N LEU A 5 14.01 -20.06 -1.24
CA LEU A 5 14.42 -18.89 -2.03
C LEU A 5 13.26 -17.98 -2.33
N LEU A 6 13.50 -16.69 -2.25
CA LEU A 6 12.52 -15.65 -2.55
C LEU A 6 12.67 -15.18 -4.01
N PRO A 7 11.62 -14.58 -4.57
CA PRO A 7 11.73 -13.93 -5.88
C PRO A 7 12.81 -12.85 -5.88
N GLU A 8 13.33 -12.52 -7.04
CA GLU A 8 14.31 -11.45 -7.21
C GLU A 8 13.77 -10.13 -6.67
N ASN A 9 14.61 -9.39 -5.95
CA ASN A 9 14.31 -8.11 -5.32
C ASN A 9 13.26 -8.18 -4.20
N ILE A 10 12.93 -9.39 -3.74
CA ILE A 10 12.11 -9.60 -2.54
C ILE A 10 13.02 -10.19 -1.47
N ALA A 11 12.99 -9.61 -0.29
CA ALA A 11 13.86 -10.04 0.80
C ALA A 11 13.11 -10.05 2.14
N ASP A 12 13.53 -10.95 3.01
CA ASP A 12 13.08 -10.93 4.40
C ASP A 12 13.77 -9.81 5.16
N VAL A 13 13.08 -9.23 6.10
CA VAL A 13 13.66 -8.30 7.06
C VAL A 13 13.95 -9.09 8.34
N LEU A 14 15.23 -9.22 8.68
CA LEU A 14 15.67 -10.05 9.79
C LEU A 14 15.53 -9.32 11.13
N PRO A 15 15.63 -10.05 12.28
CA PRO A 15 15.19 -9.51 13.57
C PRO A 15 15.73 -8.14 13.96
N SER A 16 17.04 -7.88 13.79
CA SER A 16 17.59 -6.60 14.20
C SER A 16 17.08 -5.42 13.37
N GLU A 17 16.98 -5.61 12.06
CA GLU A 17 16.41 -4.58 11.17
C GLU A 17 14.92 -4.43 11.36
N ALA A 18 14.21 -5.55 11.51
CA ALA A 18 12.76 -5.52 11.71
C ALA A 18 12.39 -4.69 12.96
N ARG A 19 13.15 -4.84 14.03
CA ARG A 19 12.93 -4.05 15.25
C ARG A 19 13.16 -2.57 15.00
N LYS A 20 14.22 -2.21 14.28
CA LYS A 20 14.53 -0.81 13.97
C LYS A 20 13.42 -0.18 13.12
N ILE A 21 12.95 -0.90 12.12
CA ILE A 21 11.87 -0.43 11.25
C ILE A 21 10.60 -0.21 12.07
N GLU A 22 10.23 -1.15 12.93
CA GLU A 22 9.03 -1.03 13.75
C GLU A 22 9.14 0.11 14.77
N GLU A 23 10.30 0.29 15.38
CA GLU A 23 10.53 1.40 16.30
C GLU A 23 10.42 2.75 15.58
N LEU A 24 11.02 2.86 14.40
CA LEU A 24 10.95 4.07 13.59
C LEU A 24 9.51 4.36 13.16
N ARG A 25 8.81 3.34 12.68
CA ARG A 25 7.41 3.44 12.29
C ARG A 25 6.56 3.98 13.44
N ARG A 26 6.76 3.44 14.63
CA ARG A 26 6.02 3.83 15.84
C ARG A 26 6.30 5.29 16.21
N VAL A 27 7.54 5.71 16.18
CA VAL A 27 7.92 7.10 16.46
C VAL A 27 7.27 8.06 15.46
N ILE A 28 7.31 7.73 14.18
CA ILE A 28 6.74 8.58 13.13
C ILE A 28 5.21 8.67 13.28
N LEU A 29 4.53 7.54 13.48
CA LEU A 29 3.07 7.53 13.62
C LEU A 29 2.61 8.25 14.89
N ASP A 30 3.33 8.08 16.00
CA ASP A 30 3.02 8.79 17.24
C ASP A 30 3.18 10.30 17.06
N ASN A 31 4.19 10.71 16.31
CA ASN A 31 4.42 12.12 16.00
C ASN A 31 3.28 12.70 15.14
N PHE A 32 2.83 11.96 14.13
CA PHE A 32 1.65 12.36 13.35
C PHE A 32 0.41 12.50 14.25
N HIS A 33 0.22 11.58 15.17
CA HIS A 33 -0.92 11.61 16.10
C HIS A 33 -0.91 12.89 16.93
N LEU A 34 0.26 13.33 17.39
CA LEU A 34 0.40 14.57 18.15
C LEU A 34 -0.02 15.81 17.36
N TYR A 35 0.09 15.76 16.02
CA TYR A 35 -0.32 16.86 15.14
C TYR A 35 -1.75 16.70 14.62
N GLY A 36 -2.52 15.79 15.19
CA GLY A 36 -3.93 15.61 14.84
C GLY A 36 -4.19 14.74 13.61
N TYR A 37 -3.21 13.98 13.14
CA TYR A 37 -3.41 13.03 12.06
C TYR A 37 -4.04 11.75 12.60
N GLU A 38 -4.96 11.19 11.83
CA GLU A 38 -5.62 9.94 12.16
C GLU A 38 -5.06 8.82 11.28
N LEU A 39 -4.75 7.68 11.90
CA LEU A 39 -4.20 6.53 11.19
C LEU A 39 -5.31 5.79 10.45
N VAL A 40 -5.06 5.47 9.18
CA VAL A 40 -5.89 4.57 8.39
C VAL A 40 -5.05 3.42 7.88
N MET A 41 -5.68 2.28 7.67
CA MET A 41 -5.01 1.05 7.24
C MET A 41 -5.77 0.45 6.06
N PRO A 42 -5.53 0.91 4.84
CA PRO A 42 -6.19 0.34 3.67
C PRO A 42 -5.71 -1.09 3.39
N PRO A 43 -6.52 -1.90 2.68
CA PRO A 43 -6.15 -3.28 2.38
C PRO A 43 -5.02 -3.37 1.36
N MET A 44 -4.30 -4.48 1.38
CA MET A 44 -3.23 -4.75 0.42
C MET A 44 -3.75 -4.97 -1.01
N LEU A 45 -4.94 -5.56 -1.13
CA LEU A 45 -5.59 -5.89 -2.39
C LEU A 45 -6.87 -5.11 -2.56
N GLU A 46 -7.12 -4.63 -3.78
CA GLU A 46 -8.41 -4.04 -4.16
C GLU A 46 -8.74 -4.48 -5.58
N TYR A 47 -10.00 -4.31 -5.99
CA TYR A 47 -10.32 -4.42 -7.42
C TYR A 47 -9.47 -3.41 -8.18
N LEU A 48 -8.93 -3.84 -9.31
CA LEU A 48 -7.97 -3.04 -10.06
C LEU A 48 -8.52 -1.66 -10.43
N ASP A 49 -9.78 -1.61 -10.87
CA ASP A 49 -10.43 -0.34 -11.25
C ASP A 49 -10.47 0.66 -10.09
N SER A 50 -10.77 0.16 -8.89
CA SER A 50 -10.81 1.00 -7.69
C SER A 50 -9.41 1.46 -7.30
N LEU A 51 -8.44 0.55 -7.36
CA LEU A 51 -7.07 0.84 -6.96
C LEU A 51 -6.42 1.89 -7.87
N LEU A 52 -6.74 1.84 -9.17
CA LEU A 52 -6.15 2.75 -10.16
C LEU A 52 -6.97 4.02 -10.37
N ALA A 53 -8.11 4.16 -9.72
CA ALA A 53 -8.95 5.36 -9.87
C ALA A 53 -8.16 6.62 -9.50
N GLY A 54 -8.06 7.55 -10.44
CA GLY A 54 -7.28 8.77 -10.28
C GLY A 54 -5.76 8.60 -10.44
N ALA A 55 -5.29 7.38 -10.66
CA ALA A 55 -3.87 7.11 -10.91
C ALA A 55 -3.53 7.23 -12.40
N GLY A 56 -2.28 7.53 -12.69
CA GLY A 56 -1.79 7.61 -14.07
C GLY A 56 -1.47 6.25 -14.66
N HIS A 57 -1.23 6.24 -15.97
CA HIS A 57 -0.83 5.05 -16.71
C HIS A 57 0.43 4.38 -16.16
N ASP A 58 1.38 5.18 -15.66
CA ASP A 58 2.62 4.67 -15.07
C ASP A 58 2.33 3.77 -13.86
N MET A 59 1.36 4.14 -13.03
CA MET A 59 0.97 3.33 -11.88
C MET A 59 0.35 2.00 -12.31
N ASP A 60 -0.46 1.99 -13.37
CA ASP A 60 -1.01 0.77 -13.93
C ASP A 60 0.10 -0.20 -14.35
N LEU A 61 1.14 0.29 -15.01
CA LEU A 61 2.29 -0.51 -15.43
C LEU A 61 3.08 -1.07 -14.25
N ARG A 62 3.08 -0.40 -13.11
CA ARG A 62 3.81 -0.82 -11.91
C ARG A 62 3.03 -1.74 -10.99
N THR A 63 1.76 -1.96 -11.26
CA THR A 63 0.88 -2.71 -10.38
C THR A 63 0.89 -4.19 -10.71
N PHE A 64 1.17 -5.04 -9.71
CA PHE A 64 0.95 -6.48 -9.79
C PHE A 64 -0.53 -6.78 -9.86
N LYS A 65 -0.93 -7.64 -10.79
CA LYS A 65 -2.33 -7.96 -11.03
C LYS A 65 -2.60 -9.44 -10.78
N LEU A 66 -3.75 -9.72 -10.20
CA LEU A 66 -4.23 -11.08 -9.91
C LEU A 66 -5.66 -11.21 -10.41
N VAL A 67 -6.08 -12.44 -10.69
CA VAL A 67 -7.48 -12.72 -11.03
C VAL A 67 -8.13 -13.40 -9.84
N ASP A 68 -9.23 -12.83 -9.36
CA ASP A 68 -10.06 -13.45 -8.34
C ASP A 68 -10.79 -14.63 -8.97
N GLN A 69 -10.46 -15.83 -8.52
CA GLN A 69 -11.01 -17.05 -9.12
C GLN A 69 -12.51 -17.23 -8.87
N LEU A 70 -13.03 -16.59 -7.84
CA LEU A 70 -14.46 -16.69 -7.51
C LEU A 70 -15.30 -15.74 -8.36
N SER A 71 -14.88 -14.50 -8.52
CA SER A 71 -15.63 -13.48 -9.25
C SER A 71 -15.20 -13.31 -10.69
N GLY A 72 -14.01 -13.76 -11.06
CA GLY A 72 -13.40 -13.51 -12.36
C GLY A 72 -12.86 -12.08 -12.52
N ARG A 73 -12.94 -11.24 -11.50
CA ARG A 73 -12.50 -9.86 -11.57
C ARG A 73 -10.99 -9.75 -11.35
N THR A 74 -10.40 -8.73 -11.95
CA THR A 74 -8.98 -8.44 -11.77
C THR A 74 -8.76 -7.64 -10.49
N LEU A 75 -7.82 -8.12 -9.66
CA LEU A 75 -7.37 -7.46 -8.45
C LEU A 75 -5.99 -6.88 -8.67
N GLY A 76 -5.64 -5.85 -7.91
CA GLY A 76 -4.29 -5.31 -7.87
C GLY A 76 -3.72 -5.32 -6.47
N LEU A 77 -2.40 -5.60 -6.38
CA LEU A 77 -1.63 -5.35 -5.17
C LEU A 77 -1.20 -3.89 -5.19
N ARG A 78 -1.39 -3.18 -4.10
CA ARG A 78 -1.08 -1.75 -4.06
C ARG A 78 0.40 -1.49 -4.35
N ALA A 79 0.65 -0.59 -5.29
CA ALA A 79 1.98 -0.05 -5.56
C ALA A 79 2.22 1.27 -4.80
N ASP A 80 1.14 1.91 -4.38
CA ASP A 80 1.13 3.13 -3.58
C ASP A 80 -0.17 3.15 -2.77
N MET A 81 -0.14 3.79 -1.62
CA MET A 81 -1.30 3.86 -0.72
C MET A 81 -2.12 5.14 -0.90
N THR A 82 -1.62 6.12 -1.62
CA THR A 82 -2.23 7.45 -1.71
C THR A 82 -3.65 7.41 -2.28
N THR A 83 -3.86 6.64 -3.36
CA THR A 83 -5.18 6.52 -3.99
C THR A 83 -6.18 5.80 -3.07
N GLN A 84 -5.70 4.83 -2.30
CA GLN A 84 -6.53 4.13 -1.32
C GLN A 84 -7.00 5.06 -0.21
N VAL A 85 -6.09 5.90 0.29
CA VAL A 85 -6.41 6.86 1.35
C VAL A 85 -7.38 7.92 0.82
N ALA A 86 -7.20 8.37 -0.42
CA ALA A 86 -8.14 9.28 -1.06
C ALA A 86 -9.54 8.68 -1.17
N ARG A 87 -9.63 7.39 -1.50
CA ARG A 87 -10.91 6.67 -1.56
C ARG A 87 -11.57 6.62 -0.17
N ILE A 88 -10.81 6.33 0.87
CA ILE A 88 -11.31 6.30 2.25
C ILE A 88 -11.89 7.67 2.63
N ASP A 89 -11.14 8.72 2.34
CA ASP A 89 -11.59 10.09 2.64
C ASP A 89 -12.87 10.44 1.89
N ALA A 90 -12.92 10.17 0.60
CA ALA A 90 -14.03 10.57 -0.26
C ALA A 90 -15.31 9.79 0.00
N HIS A 91 -15.21 8.49 0.26
CA HIS A 91 -16.37 7.58 0.27
C HIS A 91 -16.76 7.03 1.63
N LEU A 92 -15.81 6.92 2.56
CA LEU A 92 -16.07 6.33 3.87
C LEU A 92 -16.13 7.36 4.98
N LEU A 93 -15.19 8.28 5.04
CA LEU A 93 -15.19 9.34 6.05
C LEU A 93 -16.07 10.51 5.62
N ASN A 94 -15.85 11.01 4.41
CA ASN A 94 -16.68 12.05 3.77
C ASN A 94 -17.05 13.19 4.72
N ARG A 95 -16.06 13.74 5.40
CA ARG A 95 -16.24 14.80 6.39
C ARG A 95 -16.26 16.16 5.73
N ALA A 96 -17.09 17.07 6.24
CA ALA A 96 -17.18 18.46 5.76
C ALA A 96 -15.98 19.30 6.19
N SER A 97 -15.32 18.95 7.27
CA SER A 97 -14.17 19.67 7.81
C SER A 97 -12.85 19.13 7.25
N VAL A 98 -11.76 19.82 7.59
CA VAL A 98 -10.41 19.36 7.22
C VAL A 98 -10.15 18.00 7.86
N THR A 99 -9.69 17.05 7.04
CA THR A 99 -9.32 15.70 7.48
C THR A 99 -7.82 15.52 7.28
N ARG A 100 -7.13 15.07 8.33
CA ARG A 100 -5.70 14.77 8.29
C ARG A 100 -5.51 13.28 8.53
N LEU A 101 -5.03 12.58 7.52
CA LEU A 101 -4.82 11.12 7.58
C LEU A 101 -3.35 10.79 7.43
N CYS A 102 -2.93 9.74 8.13
CA CYS A 102 -1.59 9.18 7.96
C CYS A 102 -1.69 7.68 7.76
N TYR A 103 -0.68 7.11 7.14
CA TYR A 103 -0.65 5.69 6.83
C TYR A 103 0.79 5.22 6.68
N SER A 104 0.98 3.93 6.94
CA SER A 104 2.27 3.26 6.79
C SER A 104 1.99 1.80 6.46
N GLY A 105 2.63 1.29 5.44
CA GLY A 105 2.45 -0.10 5.04
C GLY A 105 3.35 -0.47 3.88
N SER A 106 3.36 -1.76 3.56
CA SER A 106 4.15 -2.29 2.47
C SER A 106 3.46 -2.07 1.14
N VAL A 107 4.25 -1.82 0.12
CA VAL A 107 3.79 -1.71 -1.27
C VAL A 107 4.66 -2.60 -2.14
N LEU A 108 4.14 -3.00 -3.31
CA LEU A 108 4.87 -3.80 -4.29
C LEU A 108 4.83 -3.10 -5.64
N HIS A 109 6.00 -2.98 -6.26
CA HIS A 109 6.11 -2.39 -7.59
C HIS A 109 6.68 -3.40 -8.57
N LEU A 110 6.12 -3.46 -9.77
CA LEU A 110 6.81 -4.05 -10.90
C LEU A 110 7.94 -3.12 -11.32
N SER A 111 9.15 -3.68 -11.48
CA SER A 111 10.28 -2.89 -11.97
C SER A 111 10.16 -2.70 -13.48
N LEU A 112 10.32 -1.46 -13.94
CA LEU A 112 10.34 -1.13 -15.36
C LEU A 112 11.75 -1.07 -15.93
N ILE A 113 12.76 -1.33 -15.11
CA ILE A 113 14.18 -1.18 -15.50
C ILE A 113 14.58 -2.16 -16.60
N HIS A 114 13.94 -3.32 -16.64
CA HIS A 114 14.29 -4.40 -17.57
C HIS A 114 13.34 -4.56 -18.75
N ILE A 115 12.53 -3.56 -18.99
CA ILE A 115 11.57 -3.59 -20.09
C ILE A 115 12.18 -2.94 -21.34
#